data_0d9d9ce8c2d2075ab6ffa900574ca08d
#
_entry.id   0d9d9ce8c2d2075ab6ffa900574ca08d
#
_cell.length_a   1.000
_cell.length_b   1.000
_cell.length_c   1.000
_cell.angle_alpha   90.00
_cell.angle_beta   90.00
_cell.angle_gamma   90.00
#
_symmetry.space_group_name_H-M   'P 1'
#
loop_
_entity.id
_entity.type
_entity.pdbx_description
1 polymer ?
#
loop_
_entity_poly.entity_id
_entity_poly.type
_entity_poly.pdbx_seq_one_letter_code
_entity_poly.pdbx_strand_id
1 'polypeptide(L)'
;MKEVAPGVWIIEGVFVNAFLLEGRAGECILVDTGFSYWFSAIERGLSLLAKRGHKLAAVFLTHGHGDHSGSARLFAERYGVPIYAHRLELPFLDGTMSYPPPDPTIGGPHAFLTRLVDERSKDLRPHLRALEYGEAWCASEGEIPELPEWRWVHTPGHSPGHVALFRERDRVLLAGDVLESVNFDRWGSLVRRKPGLWRGESPYICNWKQAEASVRLLAMLQPTLILCGHGSPLGGRVVAQQLGAFAASYPVPERGRYVGTGAHFDEGGAFQVPPAPFDRGLFFASATLVAALAASTAYRTVRGRHLGSH
;
A
#
# COMPACT_ATOMS: atom_id res chain seq x y z
N MET A 1 2.79 -17.10 10.23
CA MET A 1 3.33 -16.06 11.11
C MET A 1 4.74 -16.44 11.51
N LYS A 2 5.67 -15.50 11.40
CA LYS A 2 7.11 -15.66 11.70
C LYS A 2 7.58 -14.44 12.49
N GLU A 3 8.37 -14.62 13.53
CA GLU A 3 9.05 -13.53 14.22
C GLU A 3 10.26 -13.09 13.40
N VAL A 4 10.38 -11.80 13.12
CA VAL A 4 11.41 -11.20 12.24
C VAL A 4 12.35 -10.27 13.01
N ALA A 5 11.91 -9.78 14.17
CA ALA A 5 12.72 -9.10 15.18
C ALA A 5 12.04 -9.32 16.53
N PRO A 6 12.71 -9.11 17.68
CA PRO A 6 12.11 -9.31 19.00
C PRO A 6 10.78 -8.54 19.15
N GLY A 7 9.68 -9.28 19.38
CA GLY A 7 8.34 -8.71 19.49
C GLY A 7 7.74 -8.18 18.18
N VAL A 8 8.26 -8.60 17.03
CA VAL A 8 7.75 -8.23 15.69
C VAL A 8 7.49 -9.47 14.87
N TRP A 9 6.24 -9.71 14.55
CA TRP A 9 5.83 -10.86 13.74
C TRP A 9 5.23 -10.40 12.42
N ILE A 10 5.62 -11.10 11.35
CA ILE A 10 5.01 -10.94 10.02
C ILE A 10 4.03 -12.10 9.76
N ILE A 11 2.89 -11.75 9.19
CA ILE A 11 1.92 -12.66 8.59
C ILE A 11 2.01 -12.41 7.08
N GLU A 12 2.85 -13.21 6.41
CA GLU A 12 3.07 -13.08 4.98
C GLU A 12 1.88 -13.63 4.20
N GLY A 13 1.36 -12.83 3.28
CA GLY A 13 0.38 -13.26 2.31
C GLY A 13 0.93 -13.46 0.92
N VAL A 14 0.02 -13.78 0.01
CA VAL A 14 0.40 -13.95 -1.39
C VAL A 14 0.82 -12.61 -2.00
N PHE A 15 0.13 -11.54 -1.64
CA PHE A 15 0.36 -10.20 -2.19
C PHE A 15 0.73 -9.17 -1.14
N VAL A 16 0.13 -9.21 0.04
CA VAL A 16 0.24 -8.19 1.08
C VAL A 16 0.65 -8.83 2.42
N ASN A 17 1.27 -8.07 3.28
CA ASN A 17 1.68 -8.47 4.64
C ASN A 17 0.81 -7.79 5.69
N ALA A 18 0.66 -8.45 6.84
CA ALA A 18 0.18 -7.85 8.07
C ALA A 18 1.22 -8.12 9.16
N PHE A 19 1.26 -7.27 10.17
CA PHE A 19 2.25 -7.39 11.23
C PHE A 19 1.60 -7.38 12.60
N LEU A 20 2.18 -8.11 13.53
CA LEU A 20 1.84 -8.04 14.95
C LEU A 20 3.04 -7.49 15.69
N LEU A 21 2.84 -6.43 16.45
CA LEU A 21 3.86 -5.76 17.21
C LEU A 21 3.54 -5.92 18.70
N GLU A 22 4.53 -6.32 19.48
CA GLU A 22 4.42 -6.38 20.93
C GLU A 22 4.31 -4.95 21.50
N GLY A 23 3.29 -4.74 22.30
CA GLY A 23 3.00 -3.50 23.00
C GLY A 23 3.33 -3.58 24.50
N ARG A 24 2.67 -2.72 25.28
CA ARG A 24 2.83 -2.70 26.75
C ARG A 24 2.16 -3.91 27.41
N ALA A 25 2.72 -4.39 28.48
CA ALA A 25 2.05 -5.28 29.45
C ALA A 25 1.28 -6.47 28.86
N GLY A 26 1.83 -7.14 27.84
CA GLY A 26 1.15 -8.25 27.18
C GLY A 26 0.09 -7.82 26.15
N GLU A 27 0.15 -6.60 25.69
CA GLU A 27 -0.63 -6.12 24.55
C GLU A 27 0.07 -6.41 23.24
N CYS A 28 -0.68 -6.47 22.14
CA CYS A 28 -0.15 -6.46 20.80
C CYS A 28 -1.01 -5.57 19.90
N ILE A 29 -0.37 -4.98 18.91
CA ILE A 29 -1.00 -4.15 17.90
C ILE A 29 -0.95 -4.87 16.56
N LEU A 30 -2.08 -4.92 15.87
CA LEU A 30 -2.15 -5.41 14.50
C LEU A 30 -1.91 -4.24 13.55
N VAL A 31 -0.84 -4.29 12.77
CA VAL A 31 -0.54 -3.30 11.73
C VAL A 31 -0.92 -3.88 10.38
N ASP A 32 -1.84 -3.20 9.73
CA ASP A 32 -2.55 -3.59 8.52
C ASP A 32 -3.32 -4.91 8.67
N THR A 33 -4.30 -5.15 7.83
CA THR A 33 -5.26 -6.22 8.06
C THR A 33 -5.54 -7.06 6.82
N GLY A 34 -4.78 -6.85 5.75
CA GLY A 34 -4.99 -7.58 4.50
C GLY A 34 -6.37 -7.31 3.87
N PHE A 35 -6.71 -8.08 2.87
CA PHE A 35 -8.04 -8.10 2.29
C PHE A 35 -9.09 -8.65 3.27
N SER A 36 -10.37 -8.40 3.02
CA SER A 36 -11.47 -8.85 3.89
C SER A 36 -11.51 -10.37 4.11
N TYR A 37 -11.09 -11.16 3.14
CA TYR A 37 -11.02 -12.63 3.24
C TYR A 37 -9.79 -13.14 4.04
N TRP A 38 -8.91 -12.25 4.48
CA TRP A 38 -7.70 -12.59 5.24
C TRP A 38 -7.91 -12.67 6.75
N PHE A 39 -9.06 -12.21 7.24
CA PHE A 39 -9.40 -12.19 8.65
C PHE A 39 -8.98 -13.47 9.39
N SER A 40 -9.42 -14.65 8.90
CA SER A 40 -9.12 -15.93 9.56
C SER A 40 -7.63 -16.28 9.58
N ALA A 41 -6.84 -15.82 8.60
CA ALA A 41 -5.41 -16.07 8.58
C ALA A 41 -4.68 -15.25 9.66
N ILE A 42 -5.06 -13.98 9.80
CA ILE A 42 -4.49 -13.07 10.81
C ILE A 42 -4.99 -13.49 12.21
N GLU A 43 -6.26 -13.86 12.35
CA GLU A 43 -6.84 -14.32 13.62
C GLU A 43 -6.10 -15.56 14.17
N ARG A 44 -5.65 -16.48 13.30
CA ARG A 44 -4.79 -17.58 13.74
C ARG A 44 -3.47 -17.09 14.34
N GLY A 45 -2.87 -16.04 13.76
CA GLY A 45 -1.66 -15.41 14.32
C GLY A 45 -1.91 -14.81 15.70
N LEU A 46 -2.99 -14.04 15.84
CA LEU A 46 -3.43 -13.48 17.14
C LEU A 46 -3.69 -14.57 18.18
N SER A 47 -4.33 -15.67 17.79
CA SER A 47 -4.60 -16.80 18.67
C SER A 47 -3.32 -17.46 19.20
N LEU A 48 -2.24 -17.48 18.41
CA LEU A 48 -0.93 -17.96 18.85
C LEU A 48 -0.30 -17.02 19.89
N LEU A 49 -0.42 -15.70 19.70
CA LEU A 49 0.05 -14.71 20.67
C LEU A 49 -0.80 -14.70 21.94
N ALA A 50 -2.12 -14.89 21.83
CA ALA A 50 -3.02 -15.01 22.98
C ALA A 50 -2.64 -16.17 23.91
N LYS A 51 -2.18 -17.31 23.37
CA LYS A 51 -1.63 -18.43 24.16
C LYS A 51 -0.35 -18.06 24.91
N ARG A 52 0.34 -17.00 24.50
CA ARG A 52 1.53 -16.46 25.17
C ARG A 52 1.21 -15.29 26.10
N GLY A 53 -0.09 -15.01 26.33
CA GLY A 53 -0.56 -13.95 27.21
C GLY A 53 -0.77 -12.59 26.55
N HIS A 54 -0.60 -12.48 25.24
CA HIS A 54 -0.86 -11.22 24.52
C HIS A 54 -2.34 -11.07 24.16
N LYS A 55 -2.84 -9.84 24.19
CA LYS A 55 -4.18 -9.47 23.72
C LYS A 55 -4.09 -8.34 22.70
N LEU A 56 -4.95 -8.36 21.71
CA LEU A 56 -5.05 -7.25 20.75
C LEU A 56 -5.56 -6.00 21.48
N ALA A 57 -4.82 -4.89 21.37
CA ALA A 57 -5.17 -3.60 21.97
C ALA A 57 -5.64 -2.57 20.95
N ALA A 58 -5.12 -2.63 19.72
CA ALA A 58 -5.55 -1.76 18.64
C ALA A 58 -5.24 -2.38 17.27
N VAL A 59 -5.89 -1.85 16.23
CA VAL A 59 -5.50 -1.98 14.84
C VAL A 59 -4.84 -0.67 14.42
N PHE A 60 -3.73 -0.74 13.73
CA PHE A 60 -3.04 0.40 13.15
C PHE A 60 -2.99 0.24 11.64
N LEU A 61 -3.43 1.23 10.89
CA LEU A 61 -3.38 1.23 9.43
C LEU A 61 -2.27 2.15 8.95
N THR A 62 -1.35 1.61 8.14
CA THR A 62 -0.33 2.42 7.46
C THR A 62 -1.01 3.38 6.48
N HIS A 63 -2.06 2.91 5.82
CA HIS A 63 -2.93 3.69 4.93
C HIS A 63 -4.25 2.92 4.69
N GLY A 64 -5.16 3.47 3.89
CA GLY A 64 -6.52 2.93 3.79
C GLY A 64 -6.81 2.10 2.54
N HIS A 65 -5.84 1.71 1.70
CA HIS A 65 -6.11 0.84 0.54
C HIS A 65 -6.69 -0.50 0.97
N GLY A 66 -7.44 -1.13 0.06
CA GLY A 66 -8.28 -2.28 0.34
C GLY A 66 -7.56 -3.52 0.80
N ASP A 67 -6.35 -3.70 0.41
CA ASP A 67 -5.46 -4.79 0.81
C ASP A 67 -4.76 -4.56 2.16
N HIS A 68 -4.82 -3.36 2.71
CA HIS A 68 -4.33 -3.02 4.05
C HIS A 68 -5.46 -2.89 5.08
N SER A 69 -6.59 -2.32 4.71
CA SER A 69 -7.71 -2.03 5.61
C SER A 69 -8.88 -3.01 5.53
N GLY A 70 -8.80 -4.02 4.66
CA GLY A 70 -9.93 -4.87 4.28
C GLY A 70 -10.59 -5.64 5.40
N SER A 71 -9.85 -6.09 6.40
CA SER A 71 -10.39 -6.80 7.58
C SER A 71 -10.46 -5.91 8.84
N ALA A 72 -10.06 -4.64 8.78
CA ALA A 72 -9.93 -3.78 9.96
C ALA A 72 -11.21 -3.71 10.80
N ARG A 73 -12.36 -3.52 10.14
CA ARG A 73 -13.67 -3.50 10.79
C ARG A 73 -13.95 -4.78 11.57
N LEU A 74 -13.67 -5.94 10.96
CA LEU A 74 -13.91 -7.23 11.59
C LEU A 74 -13.09 -7.41 12.87
N PHE A 75 -11.83 -6.97 12.87
CA PHE A 75 -10.98 -6.99 14.07
C PHE A 75 -11.47 -6.01 15.12
N ALA A 76 -11.82 -4.79 14.75
CA ALA A 76 -12.32 -3.78 15.68
C ALA A 76 -13.61 -4.23 16.36
N GLU A 77 -14.58 -4.77 15.61
CA GLU A 77 -15.85 -5.28 16.15
C GLU A 77 -15.63 -6.52 17.04
N ARG A 78 -14.80 -7.47 16.61
CA ARG A 78 -14.60 -8.73 17.34
C ARG A 78 -13.85 -8.55 18.65
N TYR A 79 -12.85 -7.67 18.67
CA TYR A 79 -11.97 -7.48 19.84
C TYR A 79 -12.31 -6.23 20.64
N GLY A 80 -13.23 -5.39 20.17
CA GLY A 80 -13.62 -4.14 20.83
C GLY A 80 -12.51 -3.11 20.89
N VAL A 81 -11.67 -3.03 19.84
CA VAL A 81 -10.47 -2.21 19.81
C VAL A 81 -10.58 -1.06 18.79
N PRO A 82 -9.86 0.07 19.03
CA PRO A 82 -9.82 1.16 18.07
C PRO A 82 -9.01 0.81 16.82
N ILE A 83 -9.26 1.57 15.74
CA ILE A 83 -8.46 1.59 14.50
C ILE A 83 -7.78 2.94 14.41
N TYR A 84 -6.47 2.98 14.49
CA TYR A 84 -5.67 4.18 14.30
C TYR A 84 -5.27 4.36 12.86
N ALA A 85 -5.41 5.57 12.34
CA ALA A 85 -4.95 5.99 11.02
C ALA A 85 -4.55 7.48 11.03
N HIS A 86 -3.73 7.88 10.10
CA HIS A 86 -3.41 9.30 9.90
C HIS A 86 -4.67 10.09 9.50
N ARG A 87 -4.79 11.34 9.98
CA ARG A 87 -6.00 12.16 9.74
C ARG A 87 -6.34 12.33 8.26
N LEU A 88 -5.34 12.41 7.37
CA LEU A 88 -5.56 12.50 5.92
C LEU A 88 -6.07 11.20 5.28
N GLU A 89 -6.07 10.07 6.01
CA GLU A 89 -6.69 8.82 5.57
C GLU A 89 -8.16 8.69 5.98
N LEU A 90 -8.61 9.45 6.98
CA LEU A 90 -9.95 9.28 7.55
C LEU A 90 -11.07 9.43 6.52
N PRO A 91 -11.06 10.43 5.59
CA PRO A 91 -12.13 10.57 4.59
C PRO A 91 -12.28 9.35 3.67
N PHE A 92 -11.19 8.60 3.45
CA PHE A 92 -11.19 7.39 2.64
C PHE A 92 -11.61 6.16 3.44
N LEU A 93 -11.41 6.17 4.75
CA LEU A 93 -11.75 5.09 5.66
C LEU A 93 -13.15 5.20 6.24
N ASP A 94 -13.72 6.40 6.29
CA ASP A 94 -15.07 6.64 6.80
C ASP A 94 -16.16 6.64 5.70
N GLY A 95 -15.76 6.49 4.46
CA GLY A 95 -16.67 6.40 3.32
C GLY A 95 -17.13 7.73 2.74
N THR A 96 -16.58 8.86 3.21
CA THR A 96 -16.96 10.19 2.67
C THR A 96 -16.28 10.49 1.34
N MET A 97 -15.09 9.92 1.10
CA MET A 97 -14.31 10.12 -0.13
C MET A 97 -13.76 8.80 -0.66
N SER A 98 -13.54 8.75 -1.97
CA SER A 98 -12.74 7.70 -2.61
C SER A 98 -11.32 8.19 -2.87
N TYR A 99 -10.35 7.29 -2.87
CA TYR A 99 -8.99 7.61 -3.29
C TYR A 99 -8.94 8.14 -4.71
N PRO A 100 -7.93 8.96 -5.04
CA PRO A 100 -7.65 9.29 -6.43
C PRO A 100 -7.52 8.02 -7.27
N PRO A 101 -8.08 7.99 -8.49
CA PRO A 101 -8.02 6.79 -9.29
C PRO A 101 -6.56 6.44 -9.63
N PRO A 102 -6.19 5.16 -9.61
CA PRO A 102 -4.84 4.72 -9.97
C PRO A 102 -4.49 5.15 -11.40
N ASP A 103 -3.20 5.29 -11.69
CA ASP A 103 -2.72 5.69 -13.02
C ASP A 103 -2.41 4.48 -13.91
N PRO A 104 -3.31 4.09 -14.83
CA PRO A 104 -3.05 2.98 -15.75
C PRO A 104 -2.03 3.32 -16.85
N THR A 105 -1.62 4.58 -16.96
CA THR A 105 -0.72 5.05 -18.03
C THR A 105 0.75 5.02 -17.65
N ILE A 106 1.04 4.75 -16.37
CA ILE A 106 2.41 4.68 -15.83
C ILE A 106 3.22 3.52 -16.43
N GLY A 107 2.54 2.50 -16.95
CA GLY A 107 3.14 1.32 -17.57
C GLY A 107 3.33 0.15 -16.59
N GLY A 108 3.63 -1.02 -17.15
CA GLY A 108 3.81 -2.26 -16.40
C GLY A 108 2.53 -3.09 -16.19
N PRO A 109 2.68 -4.34 -15.74
CA PRO A 109 1.56 -5.27 -15.58
C PRO A 109 0.54 -4.81 -14.54
N HIS A 110 1.02 -4.26 -13.44
CA HIS A 110 0.15 -3.80 -12.36
C HIS A 110 -0.73 -2.64 -12.83
N ALA A 111 -0.14 -1.62 -13.49
CA ALA A 111 -0.89 -0.51 -14.05
C ALA A 111 -1.96 -0.97 -15.06
N PHE A 112 -1.70 -2.03 -15.82
CA PHE A 112 -2.70 -2.60 -16.70
C PHE A 112 -3.89 -3.18 -15.92
N LEU A 113 -3.62 -3.88 -14.81
CA LEU A 113 -4.64 -4.53 -13.98
C LEU A 113 -5.50 -3.53 -13.20
N THR A 114 -4.99 -2.34 -12.86
CA THR A 114 -5.76 -1.32 -12.13
C THR A 114 -7.01 -0.85 -12.88
N ARG A 115 -7.10 -1.06 -14.19
CA ARG A 115 -8.32 -0.80 -14.97
C ARG A 115 -9.52 -1.67 -14.55
N LEU A 116 -9.25 -2.76 -13.83
CA LEU A 116 -10.26 -3.72 -13.36
C LEU A 116 -10.56 -3.59 -11.87
N VAL A 117 -9.84 -2.71 -11.16
CA VAL A 117 -9.97 -2.51 -9.71
C VAL A 117 -10.84 -1.28 -9.45
N ASP A 118 -11.83 -1.45 -8.59
CA ASP A 118 -12.68 -0.39 -8.07
C ASP A 118 -12.35 -0.20 -6.57
N GLU A 119 -11.67 0.88 -6.26
CA GLU A 119 -11.33 1.27 -4.89
C GLU A 119 -12.52 1.96 -4.21
N ARG A 120 -13.50 1.16 -3.78
CA ARG A 120 -14.65 1.70 -3.05
C ARG A 120 -14.25 2.09 -1.63
N SER A 121 -14.75 3.23 -1.20
CA SER A 121 -14.63 3.69 0.17
C SER A 121 -15.27 2.71 1.15
N LYS A 122 -14.68 2.60 2.35
CA LYS A 122 -15.14 1.74 3.44
C LYS A 122 -15.70 2.61 4.56
N ASP A 123 -16.62 2.09 5.33
CA ASP A 123 -17.14 2.77 6.49
C ASP A 123 -16.60 2.13 7.78
N LEU A 124 -15.54 2.70 8.33
CA LEU A 124 -14.92 2.31 9.59
C LEU A 124 -15.24 3.27 10.75
N ARG A 125 -16.10 4.27 10.54
CA ARG A 125 -16.39 5.39 11.45
C ARG A 125 -16.48 5.06 12.94
N PRO A 126 -17.22 4.05 13.41
CA PRO A 126 -17.36 3.83 14.83
C PRO A 126 -16.05 3.52 15.55
N HIS A 127 -15.07 3.01 14.85
CA HIS A 127 -13.82 2.51 15.41
C HIS A 127 -12.60 3.41 15.11
N LEU A 128 -12.74 4.37 14.17
CA LEU A 128 -11.63 5.22 13.73
C LEU A 128 -11.15 6.19 14.80
N ARG A 129 -9.84 6.33 14.91
CA ARG A 129 -9.15 7.33 15.72
C ARG A 129 -8.03 7.94 14.90
N ALA A 130 -7.97 9.26 14.86
CA ALA A 130 -6.85 9.98 14.25
C ALA A 130 -5.57 9.75 15.05
N LEU A 131 -4.45 9.58 14.35
CA LEU A 131 -3.13 9.67 14.97
C LEU A 131 -2.86 11.11 15.39
N GLU A 132 -2.37 11.28 16.60
CA GLU A 132 -1.98 12.58 17.11
C GLU A 132 -0.50 12.85 16.82
N TYR A 133 -0.19 14.09 16.45
CA TYR A 133 1.20 14.50 16.27
C TYR A 133 1.86 14.68 17.63
N GLY A 134 3.12 14.24 17.73
CA GLY A 134 3.94 14.52 18.89
C GLY A 134 4.23 16.02 19.05
N GLU A 135 4.56 16.44 20.25
CA GLU A 135 4.97 17.82 20.54
C GLU A 135 6.31 18.20 19.92
N ALA A 136 7.05 17.24 19.38
CA ALA A 136 8.35 17.44 18.78
C ALA A 136 8.27 18.11 17.40
N TRP A 137 9.07 19.06 17.22
CA TRP A 137 9.56 19.90 16.11
C TRP A 137 9.13 19.63 14.65
N CYS A 138 8.53 18.48 14.33
CA CYS A 138 8.02 18.13 13.01
C CYS A 138 6.56 17.68 13.15
N ALA A 139 5.64 18.36 12.53
CA ALA A 139 4.25 17.92 12.35
C ALA A 139 4.12 16.65 11.46
N SER A 140 5.16 15.84 11.37
CA SER A 140 5.25 14.67 10.48
C SER A 140 5.50 13.34 11.21
N GLU A 141 5.53 13.34 12.54
CA GLU A 141 5.71 12.12 13.34
C GLU A 141 5.01 12.20 14.69
N GLY A 142 4.79 11.06 15.33
CA GLY A 142 4.15 11.00 16.64
C GLY A 142 4.29 9.63 17.29
N GLU A 143 3.80 9.54 18.50
CA GLU A 143 3.80 8.33 19.32
C GLU A 143 2.53 7.50 19.09
N ILE A 144 2.61 6.22 19.41
CA ILE A 144 1.48 5.31 19.43
C ILE A 144 1.31 4.90 20.89
N PRO A 145 0.18 5.24 21.54
CA PRO A 145 0.02 5.03 23.00
C PRO A 145 0.31 3.60 23.47
N GLU A 146 -0.08 2.61 22.69
CA GLU A 146 0.10 1.18 22.99
C GLU A 146 1.48 0.64 22.57
N LEU A 147 2.25 1.40 21.78
CA LEU A 147 3.57 1.03 21.24
C LEU A 147 4.65 2.05 21.58
N PRO A 148 5.05 2.23 22.84
CA PRO A 148 5.96 3.31 23.27
C PRO A 148 7.36 3.24 22.70
N GLU A 149 7.77 2.11 22.14
CA GLU A 149 9.07 1.94 21.48
C GLU A 149 9.03 2.29 20.00
N TRP A 150 7.84 2.58 19.46
CA TRP A 150 7.62 2.89 18.09
C TRP A 150 7.12 4.32 17.94
N ARG A 151 7.59 4.97 16.87
CA ARG A 151 6.97 6.22 16.38
C ARG A 151 6.44 6.00 14.98
N TRP A 152 5.36 6.66 14.66
CA TRP A 152 4.90 6.77 13.28
C TRP A 152 5.56 7.97 12.61
N VAL A 153 5.83 7.85 11.33
CA VAL A 153 6.46 8.87 10.47
C VAL A 153 5.56 9.07 9.26
N HIS A 154 5.11 10.31 9.04
CA HIS A 154 4.30 10.63 7.86
C HIS A 154 5.13 10.50 6.59
N THR A 155 4.71 9.64 5.70
CA THR A 155 5.42 9.30 4.45
C THR A 155 4.46 9.37 3.26
N PRO A 156 3.91 10.57 2.95
CA PRO A 156 2.93 10.74 1.89
C PRO A 156 3.51 10.48 0.51
N GLY A 157 2.62 10.24 -0.45
CA GLY A 157 2.96 10.05 -1.87
C GLY A 157 2.27 8.85 -2.48
N HIS A 158 2.29 7.68 -1.83
CA HIS A 158 1.46 6.54 -2.18
C HIS A 158 -0.02 6.86 -1.87
N SER A 159 -0.29 7.24 -0.64
CA SER A 159 -1.54 7.90 -0.24
C SER A 159 -1.24 9.18 0.53
N PRO A 160 -2.23 10.07 0.76
CA PRO A 160 -1.97 11.36 1.42
C PRO A 160 -1.58 11.23 2.89
N GLY A 161 -2.14 10.28 3.60
CA GLY A 161 -1.88 10.02 5.02
C GLY A 161 -1.05 8.77 5.26
N HIS A 162 -0.33 8.26 4.27
CA HIS A 162 0.51 7.11 4.46
C HIS A 162 1.54 7.34 5.56
N VAL A 163 1.70 6.37 6.46
CA VAL A 163 2.67 6.40 7.56
C VAL A 163 3.53 5.15 7.59
N ALA A 164 4.80 5.33 7.92
CA ALA A 164 5.71 4.25 8.29
C ALA A 164 5.84 4.18 9.82
N LEU A 165 6.23 3.04 10.36
CA LEU A 165 6.56 2.87 11.78
C LEU A 165 8.05 2.61 11.95
N PHE A 166 8.67 3.26 12.92
CA PHE A 166 10.10 3.09 13.20
C PHE A 166 10.35 2.83 14.68
N ARG A 167 11.19 1.83 14.96
CA ARG A 167 11.62 1.48 16.31
C ARG A 167 13.12 1.77 16.49
N GLU A 168 13.42 2.73 17.38
CA GLU A 168 14.77 3.26 17.55
C GLU A 168 15.77 2.22 18.10
N ARG A 169 15.37 1.41 19.08
CA ARG A 169 16.29 0.52 19.83
C ARG A 169 17.07 -0.44 18.94
N ASP A 170 16.47 -0.91 17.86
CA ASP A 170 17.04 -1.88 16.93
C ASP A 170 16.88 -1.47 15.46
N ARG A 171 16.37 -0.25 15.22
CA ARG A 171 16.24 0.39 13.91
C ARG A 171 15.39 -0.44 12.95
N VAL A 172 14.32 -1.05 13.44
CA VAL A 172 13.33 -1.75 12.62
C VAL A 172 12.39 -0.72 11.99
N LEU A 173 12.30 -0.75 10.66
CA LEU A 173 11.40 0.09 9.87
C LEU A 173 10.28 -0.77 9.28
N LEU A 174 9.04 -0.45 9.59
CA LEU A 174 7.86 -0.93 8.89
C LEU A 174 7.45 0.16 7.92
N ALA A 175 7.77 -0.04 6.65
CA ALA A 175 7.72 1.01 5.62
C ALA A 175 6.34 1.18 4.98
N GLY A 176 5.40 0.23 5.21
CA GLY A 176 4.16 0.18 4.42
C GLY A 176 4.48 0.11 2.92
N ASP A 177 3.77 0.92 2.13
CA ASP A 177 3.86 0.91 0.67
C ASP A 177 4.63 2.09 0.07
N VAL A 178 5.31 2.88 0.91
CA VAL A 178 6.27 3.87 0.41
C VAL A 178 7.50 3.20 -0.22
N LEU A 179 7.81 1.98 0.26
CA LEU A 179 8.83 1.08 -0.25
C LEU A 179 8.27 -0.33 -0.34
N GLU A 180 8.73 -1.07 -1.34
CA GLU A 180 8.40 -2.47 -1.51
C GLU A 180 9.64 -3.34 -1.66
N SER A 181 9.52 -4.60 -1.25
CA SER A 181 10.57 -5.60 -1.45
C SER A 181 10.33 -6.50 -2.65
N VAL A 182 9.28 -6.24 -3.42
CA VAL A 182 8.92 -6.90 -4.68
C VAL A 182 8.62 -5.85 -5.75
N ASN A 183 9.00 -6.10 -7.01
CA ASN A 183 8.73 -5.17 -8.09
C ASN A 183 7.46 -5.55 -8.84
N PHE A 184 6.38 -4.81 -8.66
CA PHE A 184 5.11 -4.99 -9.37
C PHE A 184 5.10 -4.41 -10.79
N ASP A 185 6.06 -3.55 -11.14
CA ASP A 185 6.13 -2.94 -12.47
C ASP A 185 6.69 -3.90 -13.55
N ARG A 186 7.17 -5.10 -13.17
CA ARG A 186 7.79 -6.07 -14.08
C ARG A 186 7.21 -7.46 -13.96
N TRP A 187 6.73 -8.04 -15.06
CA TRP A 187 6.20 -9.41 -15.12
C TRP A 187 7.14 -10.45 -14.52
N GLY A 188 8.44 -10.37 -14.85
CA GLY A 188 9.43 -11.34 -14.36
C GLY A 188 9.64 -11.30 -12.85
N SER A 189 9.40 -10.16 -12.21
CA SER A 189 9.55 -10.01 -10.76
C SER A 189 8.39 -10.62 -10.00
N LEU A 190 7.18 -10.58 -10.54
CA LEU A 190 6.00 -11.23 -9.97
C LEU A 190 6.18 -12.75 -9.85
N VAL A 191 6.89 -13.35 -10.83
CA VAL A 191 7.16 -14.78 -10.85
C VAL A 191 8.36 -15.16 -9.97
N ARG A 192 9.45 -14.42 -10.08
CA ARG A 192 10.73 -14.75 -9.40
C ARG A 192 10.80 -14.28 -7.97
N ARG A 193 9.99 -13.30 -7.55
CA ARG A 193 9.94 -12.69 -6.20
C ARG A 193 11.32 -12.45 -5.58
N LYS A 194 12.30 -12.06 -6.38
CA LYS A 194 13.63 -11.75 -5.89
C LYS A 194 13.56 -10.50 -5.00
N PRO A 195 13.90 -10.60 -3.71
CA PRO A 195 13.87 -9.45 -2.81
C PRO A 195 14.81 -8.35 -3.28
N GLY A 196 14.37 -7.11 -3.14
CA GLY A 196 15.13 -5.91 -3.46
C GLY A 196 14.38 -4.69 -2.97
N LEU A 197 14.98 -3.51 -3.05
CA LEU A 197 14.30 -2.26 -2.77
C LEU A 197 13.68 -1.71 -4.05
N TRP A 198 12.38 -1.49 -3.98
CA TRP A 198 11.59 -0.92 -5.07
C TRP A 198 10.74 0.23 -4.53
N ARG A 199 10.35 1.12 -5.44
CA ARG A 199 9.32 2.12 -5.13
C ARG A 199 7.99 1.43 -4.87
N GLY A 200 7.11 2.08 -4.13
CA GLY A 200 5.74 1.61 -3.93
C GLY A 200 5.00 1.37 -5.22
N GLU A 201 3.87 0.74 -5.16
CA GLU A 201 3.03 0.40 -6.31
C GLU A 201 2.76 1.61 -7.21
N SER A 202 3.48 1.69 -8.32
CA SER A 202 3.53 2.87 -9.19
C SER A 202 2.17 3.44 -9.60
N PRO A 203 1.15 2.62 -9.93
CA PRO A 203 -0.17 3.13 -10.31
C PRO A 203 -0.89 3.89 -9.19
N TYR A 204 -0.62 3.54 -7.93
CA TYR A 204 -1.27 4.13 -6.76
C TYR A 204 -0.52 5.34 -6.19
N ILE A 205 0.71 5.61 -6.64
CA ILE A 205 1.44 6.80 -6.21
C ILE A 205 0.71 8.04 -6.72
N CYS A 206 0.03 8.73 -5.82
CA CYS A 206 -0.76 9.93 -6.13
C CYS A 206 0.06 11.24 -6.13
N ASN A 207 1.30 11.19 -5.63
CA ASN A 207 2.23 12.33 -5.64
C ASN A 207 3.69 11.85 -5.61
N TRP A 208 4.33 11.82 -6.78
CA TRP A 208 5.70 11.32 -6.94
C TRP A 208 6.76 12.14 -6.21
N LYS A 209 6.56 13.46 -6.12
CA LYS A 209 7.48 14.34 -5.40
C LYS A 209 7.45 14.06 -3.89
N GLN A 210 6.27 13.82 -3.34
CA GLN A 210 6.11 13.45 -1.94
C GLN A 210 6.66 12.05 -1.69
N ALA A 211 6.40 11.07 -2.56
CA ALA A 211 6.94 9.71 -2.44
C ALA A 211 8.48 9.71 -2.41
N GLU A 212 9.13 10.47 -3.29
CA GLU A 212 10.59 10.64 -3.28
C GLU A 212 11.07 11.25 -1.96
N ALA A 213 10.43 12.33 -1.48
CA ALA A 213 10.79 12.96 -0.22
C ALA A 213 10.62 12.01 0.97
N SER A 214 9.56 11.21 0.98
CA SER A 214 9.29 10.19 2.00
C SER A 214 10.38 9.12 2.04
N VAL A 215 10.81 8.61 0.88
CA VAL A 215 11.90 7.62 0.81
C VAL A 215 13.22 8.21 1.30
N ARG A 216 13.51 9.48 0.97
CA ARG A 216 14.71 10.17 1.49
C ARG A 216 14.66 10.35 3.00
N LEU A 217 13.49 10.68 3.56
CA LEU A 217 13.27 10.76 5.01
C LEU A 217 13.55 9.42 5.69
N LEU A 218 13.00 8.31 5.15
CA LEU A 218 13.22 6.97 5.70
C LEU A 218 14.69 6.52 5.59
N ALA A 219 15.41 6.95 4.56
CA ALA A 219 16.83 6.65 4.42
C ALA A 219 17.68 7.31 5.52
N MET A 220 17.30 8.49 6.01
CA MET A 220 17.98 9.14 7.14
C MET A 220 17.83 8.37 8.45
N LEU A 221 16.81 7.54 8.58
CA LEU A 221 16.61 6.68 9.74
C LEU A 221 17.62 5.54 9.83
N GLN A 222 18.35 5.24 8.76
CA GLN A 222 19.39 4.18 8.73
C GLN A 222 18.90 2.82 9.27
N PRO A 223 17.80 2.23 8.76
CA PRO A 223 17.22 1.00 9.30
C PRO A 223 18.18 -0.19 9.15
N THR A 224 18.07 -1.15 10.06
CA THR A 224 18.76 -2.46 10.01
C THR A 224 17.88 -3.56 9.44
N LEU A 225 16.56 -3.38 9.54
CA LEU A 225 15.53 -4.25 8.98
C LEU A 225 14.42 -3.39 8.40
N ILE A 226 14.01 -3.68 7.17
CA ILE A 226 12.89 -3.04 6.49
C ILE A 226 11.81 -4.09 6.25
N LEU A 227 10.60 -3.78 6.69
CA LEU A 227 9.37 -4.56 6.51
C LEU A 227 8.44 -3.73 5.63
N CYS A 228 8.10 -4.25 4.46
CA CYS A 228 7.23 -3.58 3.50
C CYS A 228 5.82 -4.16 3.55
N GLY A 229 4.82 -3.41 3.10
CA GLY A 229 3.46 -3.93 2.91
C GLY A 229 3.45 -5.11 1.94
N HIS A 230 4.36 -5.12 0.97
CA HIS A 230 4.48 -6.18 -0.02
C HIS A 230 5.88 -6.78 -0.09
N GLY A 231 5.93 -8.12 -0.21
CA GLY A 231 7.15 -8.89 -0.36
C GLY A 231 7.82 -9.31 0.96
N SER A 232 9.06 -9.75 0.90
CA SER A 232 9.76 -10.34 2.05
C SER A 232 10.58 -9.31 2.83
N PRO A 233 10.84 -9.53 4.14
CA PRO A 233 11.71 -8.65 4.92
C PRO A 233 13.09 -8.46 4.30
N LEU A 234 13.59 -7.23 4.33
CA LEU A 234 14.94 -6.86 3.89
C LEU A 234 15.78 -6.48 5.10
N GLY A 235 16.85 -7.20 5.35
CA GLY A 235 17.71 -6.97 6.49
C GLY A 235 19.17 -7.25 6.18
N GLY A 236 20.05 -6.89 7.11
CA GLY A 236 21.47 -7.13 7.02
C GLY A 236 22.30 -5.86 7.05
N ARG A 237 23.64 -6.03 7.13
CA ARG A 237 24.60 -4.92 7.36
C ARG A 237 24.55 -3.81 6.31
N VAL A 238 24.08 -4.09 5.10
CA VAL A 238 24.10 -3.14 3.98
C VAL A 238 22.74 -2.54 3.64
N VAL A 239 21.67 -2.92 4.36
CA VAL A 239 20.30 -2.50 3.98
C VAL A 239 20.13 -0.98 4.07
N ALA A 240 20.70 -0.33 5.08
CA ALA A 240 20.68 1.12 5.22
C ALA A 240 21.42 1.82 4.07
N GLN A 241 22.59 1.28 3.68
CA GLN A 241 23.35 1.80 2.54
C GLN A 241 22.59 1.61 1.23
N GLN A 242 21.93 0.45 1.04
CA GLN A 242 21.09 0.18 -0.13
C GLN A 242 19.91 1.15 -0.20
N LEU A 243 19.24 1.42 0.94
CA LEU A 243 18.15 2.39 1.00
C LEU A 243 18.65 3.81 0.71
N GLY A 244 19.81 4.20 1.24
CA GLY A 244 20.44 5.50 0.93
C GLY A 244 20.76 5.68 -0.56
N ALA A 245 21.32 4.64 -1.20
CA ALA A 245 21.60 4.65 -2.63
C ALA A 245 20.31 4.69 -3.47
N PHE A 246 19.28 3.95 -3.06
CA PHE A 246 17.97 3.96 -3.70
C PHE A 246 17.29 5.34 -3.58
N ALA A 247 17.31 5.95 -2.40
CA ALA A 247 16.77 7.28 -2.15
C ALA A 247 17.46 8.39 -2.97
N ALA A 248 18.79 8.26 -3.15
CA ALA A 248 19.59 9.22 -3.93
C ALA A 248 19.25 9.18 -5.42
N SER A 249 18.77 8.05 -5.93
CA SER A 249 18.40 7.83 -7.34
C SER A 249 16.96 7.31 -7.49
N TYR A 250 16.05 7.83 -6.67
CA TYR A 250 14.66 7.37 -6.67
C TYR A 250 14.04 7.45 -8.08
N PRO A 251 13.53 6.33 -8.60
CA PRO A 251 13.16 6.22 -10.01
C PRO A 251 11.77 6.82 -10.28
N VAL A 252 11.66 8.14 -10.39
CA VAL A 252 10.43 8.81 -10.84
C VAL A 252 10.22 8.52 -12.32
N PRO A 253 9.03 8.09 -12.76
CA PRO A 253 8.73 7.87 -14.17
C PRO A 253 8.78 9.16 -14.99
N GLU A 254 9.05 9.05 -16.28
CA GLU A 254 9.07 10.20 -17.19
C GLU A 254 7.66 10.75 -17.50
N ARG A 255 6.63 9.93 -17.30
CA ARG A 255 5.23 10.27 -17.61
C ARG A 255 4.27 9.51 -16.71
N GLY A 256 3.11 10.08 -16.53
CA GLY A 256 2.01 9.53 -15.72
C GLY A 256 1.11 10.65 -15.20
N ARG A 257 -0.07 10.28 -14.73
CA ARG A 257 -1.09 11.22 -14.26
C ARG A 257 -0.58 12.13 -13.14
N TYR A 258 0.18 11.55 -12.22
CA TYR A 258 0.66 12.20 -10.99
C TYR A 258 2.15 12.56 -11.04
N VAL A 259 2.79 12.36 -12.20
CA VAL A 259 4.16 12.77 -12.45
C VAL A 259 4.18 14.25 -12.79
N GLY A 260 5.01 15.03 -12.11
CA GLY A 260 5.08 16.48 -12.25
C GLY A 260 4.04 17.23 -11.42
N THR A 261 2.76 16.90 -11.53
CA THR A 261 1.69 17.48 -10.70
C THR A 261 1.01 16.36 -9.91
N GLY A 262 1.25 16.31 -8.60
CA GLY A 262 0.60 15.36 -7.70
C GLY A 262 -0.85 15.75 -7.41
N ALA A 263 -1.62 14.83 -6.85
CA ALA A 263 -2.88 15.15 -6.24
C ALA A 263 -2.67 15.97 -4.95
N HIS A 264 -3.61 16.84 -4.62
CA HIS A 264 -3.60 17.65 -3.41
C HIS A 264 -4.74 17.27 -2.49
N PHE A 265 -4.47 17.26 -1.20
CA PHE A 265 -5.37 16.78 -0.16
C PHE A 265 -5.40 17.75 1.02
N ASP A 266 -6.52 17.75 1.71
CA ASP A 266 -6.69 18.32 3.05
C ASP A 266 -7.42 17.30 3.95
N GLU A 267 -7.82 17.70 5.15
CA GLU A 267 -8.54 16.84 6.09
C GLU A 267 -9.95 16.47 5.60
N GLY A 268 -10.48 17.13 4.58
CA GLY A 268 -11.74 16.78 3.91
C GLY A 268 -11.57 15.77 2.77
N GLY A 269 -10.34 15.44 2.41
CA GLY A 269 -10.01 14.48 1.34
C GLY A 269 -9.31 15.10 0.14
N ALA A 270 -9.50 14.53 -1.05
CA ALA A 270 -8.88 15.02 -2.29
C ALA A 270 -9.63 16.24 -2.83
N PHE A 271 -9.00 17.40 -2.90
CA PHE A 271 -9.60 18.61 -3.47
C PHE A 271 -9.08 18.93 -4.87
N GLN A 272 -7.91 18.43 -5.26
CA GLN A 272 -7.38 18.61 -6.61
C GLN A 272 -6.71 17.35 -7.11
N VAL A 273 -7.26 16.76 -8.17
CA VAL A 273 -6.72 15.58 -8.84
C VAL A 273 -6.39 15.93 -10.28
N PRO A 274 -5.15 15.73 -10.76
CA PRO A 274 -4.79 16.01 -12.14
C PRO A 274 -5.68 15.25 -13.12
N PRO A 275 -5.96 15.81 -14.32
CA PRO A 275 -6.76 15.14 -15.35
C PRO A 275 -6.06 13.85 -15.79
N ALA A 276 -6.85 12.85 -16.18
CA ALA A 276 -6.31 11.61 -16.71
C ALA A 276 -5.56 11.88 -18.03
N PRO A 277 -4.30 11.42 -18.18
CA PRO A 277 -3.61 11.52 -19.45
C PRO A 277 -4.25 10.58 -20.49
N PHE A 278 -3.97 10.83 -21.77
CA PHE A 278 -4.46 9.95 -22.84
C PHE A 278 -3.88 8.53 -22.70
N ASP A 279 -4.73 7.54 -22.48
CA ASP A 279 -4.34 6.14 -22.36
C ASP A 279 -4.10 5.52 -23.73
N ARG A 280 -2.84 5.60 -24.22
CA ARG A 280 -2.43 4.99 -25.47
C ARG A 280 -2.65 3.47 -25.48
N GLY A 281 -2.46 2.79 -24.35
CA GLY A 281 -2.65 1.34 -24.24
C GLY A 281 -4.10 0.94 -24.50
N LEU A 282 -5.04 1.63 -23.88
CA LEU A 282 -6.48 1.40 -24.11
C LEU A 282 -6.87 1.76 -25.56
N PHE A 283 -6.34 2.87 -26.08
CA PHE A 283 -6.61 3.27 -27.47
C PHE A 283 -6.17 2.20 -28.48
N PHE A 284 -4.94 1.71 -28.38
CA PHE A 284 -4.44 0.67 -29.30
C PHE A 284 -5.18 -0.66 -29.09
N ALA A 285 -5.49 -1.06 -27.86
CA ALA A 285 -6.27 -2.26 -27.60
C ALA A 285 -7.67 -2.17 -28.21
N SER A 286 -8.34 -1.03 -28.07
CA SER A 286 -9.66 -0.77 -28.66
C SER A 286 -9.60 -0.75 -30.19
N ALA A 287 -8.60 -0.09 -30.77
CA ALA A 287 -8.41 -0.04 -32.21
C ALA A 287 -8.14 -1.43 -32.79
N THR A 288 -7.32 -2.24 -32.12
CA THR A 288 -7.04 -3.62 -32.55
C THR A 288 -8.31 -4.49 -32.47
N LEU A 289 -9.11 -4.34 -31.42
CA LEU A 289 -10.39 -5.08 -31.27
C LEU A 289 -11.37 -4.69 -32.39
N VAL A 290 -11.51 -3.40 -32.68
CA VAL A 290 -12.38 -2.92 -33.74
C VAL A 290 -11.92 -3.46 -35.12
N ALA A 291 -10.60 -3.43 -35.39
CA ALA A 291 -10.05 -3.98 -36.63
C ALA A 291 -10.28 -5.50 -36.73
N ALA A 292 -10.12 -6.25 -35.65
CA ALA A 292 -10.39 -7.69 -35.62
C ALA A 292 -11.86 -8.02 -35.83
N LEU A 293 -12.78 -7.25 -35.23
CA LEU A 293 -14.22 -7.40 -35.46
C LEU A 293 -14.60 -7.09 -36.88
N ALA A 294 -14.07 -6.01 -37.47
CA ALA A 294 -14.30 -5.64 -38.85
C ALA A 294 -13.79 -6.73 -39.84
N ALA A 295 -12.59 -7.26 -39.60
CA ALA A 295 -12.02 -8.35 -40.39
C ALA A 295 -12.87 -9.64 -40.25
N SER A 296 -13.32 -9.99 -39.07
CA SER A 296 -14.21 -11.13 -38.84
C SER A 296 -15.54 -10.98 -39.60
N THR A 297 -16.13 -9.79 -39.56
CA THR A 297 -17.38 -9.49 -40.26
C THR A 297 -17.20 -9.60 -41.76
N ALA A 298 -16.12 -8.99 -42.32
CA ALA A 298 -15.78 -9.08 -43.74
C ALA A 298 -15.58 -10.54 -44.15
N TYR A 299 -14.82 -11.33 -43.39
CA TYR A 299 -14.60 -12.75 -43.64
C TYR A 299 -15.91 -13.55 -43.71
N ARG A 300 -16.83 -13.32 -42.75
CA ARG A 300 -18.15 -13.98 -42.71
C ARG A 300 -19.00 -13.60 -43.93
N THR A 301 -18.97 -12.34 -44.33
CA THR A 301 -19.71 -11.85 -45.50
C THR A 301 -19.19 -12.47 -46.82
N VAL A 302 -17.87 -12.58 -46.97
CA VAL A 302 -17.25 -13.22 -48.15
C VAL A 302 -17.58 -14.72 -48.18
N ARG A 303 -17.44 -15.41 -47.05
CA ARG A 303 -17.74 -16.85 -46.95
C ARG A 303 -19.23 -17.17 -47.16
N GLY A 304 -20.13 -16.30 -46.68
CA GLY A 304 -21.58 -16.47 -46.89
C GLY A 304 -21.98 -16.31 -48.38
N ARG A 305 -21.28 -15.47 -49.12
CA ARG A 305 -21.52 -15.31 -50.57
C ARG A 305 -21.05 -16.52 -51.40
N HIS A 306 -20.00 -17.23 -50.97
CA HIS A 306 -19.54 -18.45 -51.64
C HIS A 306 -20.39 -19.69 -51.35
N LEU A 307 -21.16 -19.70 -50.26
CA LEU A 307 -22.05 -20.83 -49.90
C LEU A 307 -23.46 -20.66 -50.44
N GLY A 308 -23.83 -19.51 -51.02
CA GLY A 308 -25.15 -19.23 -51.61
C GLY A 308 -25.19 -19.31 -53.15
N SER A 309 -24.12 -19.79 -53.80
CA SER A 309 -24.02 -19.90 -55.23
C SER A 309 -23.98 -21.35 -55.75
N HIS A 310 -24.70 -22.27 -55.04
CA HIS A 310 -24.96 -23.62 -55.54
C HIS A 310 -26.44 -23.95 -55.53
#